data_b6c98a673bbbb1a4c985ce77d92562ca
#
_entry.id   b6c98a673bbbb1a4c985ce77d92562ca
#
_cell.length_a   1.000
_cell.length_b   1.000
_cell.length_c   1.000
_cell.angle_alpha   90.00
_cell.angle_beta   90.00
_cell.angle_gamma   90.00
#
_symmetry.space_group_name_H-M   'P 1'
#
loop_
_entity.id
_entity.type
_entity.pdbx_description
1 polymer ?
#
loop_
_entity_poly.entity_id
_entity_poly.type
_entity_poly.pdbx_seq_one_letter_code
_entity_poly.pdbx_strand_id
1 'polypeptide(L)'
;DVYKRQGHIGFNEPSDSFEKQVHCVDLTESTIEANKRFFESAEDVPRQAYTMGIKTIMQAKKILVVASGEDKAQIVKEAFFGHITPYVPASVLQLHNDVTLVADEAALSKIY
;
A
#
# COMPACT_ATOMS: atom_id res chain seq x y z
N ASP A 1 -1.17 1.70 -9.65
CA ASP A 1 -0.33 0.55 -9.29
C ASP A 1 -1.18 -0.66 -8.89
N VAL A 2 -1.07 -1.74 -9.65
CA VAL A 2 -1.89 -2.93 -9.45
C VAL A 2 -1.63 -3.59 -8.08
N TYR A 3 -0.38 -3.63 -7.66
CA TYR A 3 -0.02 -4.26 -6.39
C TYR A 3 -0.57 -3.51 -5.16
N LYS A 4 -0.93 -2.24 -5.30
CA LYS A 4 -1.48 -1.45 -4.20
C LYS A 4 -2.94 -1.73 -3.89
N ARG A 5 -3.59 -2.61 -4.65
CA ARG A 5 -4.93 -3.09 -4.33
C ARG A 5 -5.02 -3.81 -2.99
N GLN A 6 -3.87 -4.24 -2.44
CA GLN A 6 -3.78 -4.94 -1.16
C GLN A 6 -3.51 -4.01 0.01
N GLY A 7 -3.52 -2.69 -0.22
CA GLY A 7 -3.29 -1.71 0.84
C GLY A 7 -1.83 -1.53 1.23
N HIS A 8 -0.92 -1.80 0.32
CA HIS A 8 0.51 -1.57 0.53
C HIS A 8 0.83 -0.10 0.71
N ILE A 9 1.80 0.22 1.58
CA ILE A 9 2.49 1.50 1.57
C ILE A 9 3.99 1.22 1.42
N GLY A 10 4.60 1.81 0.38
CA GLY A 10 5.88 1.35 -0.10
C GLY A 10 5.74 -0.11 -0.55
N PHE A 11 6.68 -0.95 -0.18
CA PHE A 11 6.57 -2.40 -0.36
C PHE A 11 6.15 -3.12 0.93
N ASN A 12 5.60 -2.41 1.91
CA ASN A 12 5.03 -3.05 3.09
C ASN A 12 3.77 -3.81 2.69
N GLU A 13 3.85 -5.13 2.72
CA GLU A 13 2.77 -6.03 2.35
C GLU A 13 1.94 -6.44 3.57
N PRO A 14 0.72 -7.00 3.35
CA PRO A 14 -0.07 -7.56 4.45
C PRO A 14 0.76 -8.52 5.29
N SER A 15 0.73 -8.36 6.60
CA SER A 15 1.61 -9.07 7.52
C SER A 15 0.95 -9.16 8.90
N ASP A 16 1.58 -9.92 9.79
CA ASP A 16 1.14 -10.05 11.18
C ASP A 16 1.54 -8.84 12.03
N SER A 17 2.45 -8.00 11.53
CA SER A 17 2.93 -6.84 12.28
C SER A 17 3.24 -5.67 11.34
N PHE A 18 3.25 -4.45 11.92
CA PHE A 18 3.77 -3.27 11.23
C PHE A 18 5.29 -3.22 11.40
N GLU A 19 6.04 -3.37 10.31
CA GLU A 19 7.48 -3.18 10.32
C GLU A 19 7.82 -1.70 10.41
N LYS A 20 8.60 -1.33 11.42
CA LYS A 20 8.86 0.07 11.74
C LYS A 20 10.00 0.67 10.95
N GLN A 21 11.02 -0.11 10.66
CA GLN A 21 12.28 0.37 10.07
C GLN A 21 12.44 -0.09 8.61
N VAL A 22 13.43 0.46 7.93
CA VAL A 22 13.83 -0.05 6.62
C VAL A 22 14.17 -1.52 6.74
N HIS A 23 13.61 -2.33 5.90
CA HIS A 23 13.78 -3.79 5.95
C HIS A 23 13.68 -4.38 4.55
N CYS A 24 14.17 -5.62 4.42
CA CYS A 24 14.03 -6.39 3.20
C CYS A 24 12.72 -7.18 3.27
N VAL A 25 11.93 -7.10 2.23
CA VAL A 25 10.68 -7.84 2.12
C VAL A 25 10.76 -8.86 1.00
N ASP A 26 10.15 -10.02 1.21
CA ASP A 26 9.88 -10.99 0.16
C ASP A 26 8.59 -10.58 -0.55
N LEU A 27 8.67 -10.33 -1.85
CA LEU A 27 7.51 -9.89 -2.61
C LEU A 27 6.56 -11.05 -2.85
N THR A 28 5.25 -10.78 -2.74
CA THR A 28 4.24 -11.77 -3.07
C THR A 28 4.21 -12.03 -4.58
N GLU A 29 3.67 -13.17 -4.98
CA GLU A 29 3.53 -13.50 -6.40
C GLU A 29 2.68 -12.44 -7.13
N SER A 30 1.66 -11.89 -6.49
CA SER A 30 0.84 -10.84 -7.11
C SER A 30 1.64 -9.55 -7.33
N THR A 31 2.54 -9.19 -6.44
CA THR A 31 3.43 -8.03 -6.60
C THR A 31 4.43 -8.27 -7.73
N ILE A 32 5.02 -9.45 -7.79
CA ILE A 32 5.95 -9.82 -8.87
C ILE A 32 5.23 -9.78 -10.21
N GLU A 33 4.04 -10.35 -10.30
CA GLU A 33 3.24 -10.38 -11.51
C GLU A 33 2.86 -8.96 -11.97
N ALA A 34 2.49 -8.09 -11.02
CA ALA A 34 2.14 -6.71 -11.34
C ALA A 34 3.32 -5.89 -11.86
N ASN A 35 4.54 -6.24 -11.46
CA ASN A 35 5.76 -5.52 -11.86
C ASN A 35 6.44 -6.11 -13.09
N LYS A 36 6.05 -7.30 -13.57
CA LYS A 36 6.71 -7.95 -14.70
C LYS A 36 6.67 -7.11 -15.99
N ARG A 37 5.72 -6.19 -16.12
CA ARG A 37 5.61 -5.29 -17.27
C ARG A 37 6.82 -4.40 -17.48
N PHE A 38 7.64 -4.21 -16.43
CA PHE A 38 8.87 -3.42 -16.49
C PHE A 38 10.10 -4.25 -16.83
N PHE A 39 9.94 -5.56 -17.02
CA PHE A 39 11.02 -6.52 -17.29
C PHE A 39 10.67 -7.38 -18.50
N GLU A 40 11.67 -8.02 -19.08
CA GLU A 40 11.46 -8.88 -20.26
C GLU A 40 10.66 -10.14 -19.93
N SER A 41 10.83 -10.67 -18.70
CA SER A 41 10.07 -11.82 -18.21
C SER A 41 9.84 -11.73 -16.71
N ALA A 42 8.90 -12.53 -16.20
CA ALA A 42 8.62 -12.59 -14.78
C ALA A 42 9.84 -13.08 -13.97
N GLU A 43 10.72 -13.88 -14.58
CA GLU A 43 11.93 -14.37 -13.91
C GLU A 43 12.95 -13.27 -13.65
N ASP A 44 12.91 -12.18 -14.43
CA ASP A 44 13.82 -11.05 -14.28
C ASP A 44 13.36 -10.10 -13.17
N VAL A 45 12.13 -10.23 -12.67
CA VAL A 45 11.61 -9.39 -11.59
C VAL A 45 12.30 -9.79 -10.29
N PRO A 46 12.88 -8.81 -9.57
CA PRO A 46 13.42 -9.11 -8.24
C PRO A 46 12.35 -9.66 -7.31
N ARG A 47 12.69 -10.65 -6.49
CA ARG A 47 11.76 -11.29 -5.57
C ARG A 47 11.80 -10.69 -4.18
N GLN A 48 12.77 -9.81 -3.93
CA GLN A 48 12.94 -9.10 -2.68
C GLN A 48 13.17 -7.63 -2.94
N ALA A 49 12.78 -6.80 -1.99
CA ALA A 49 13.03 -5.36 -2.06
C ALA A 49 13.29 -4.80 -0.67
N TYR A 50 14.07 -3.73 -0.60
CA TYR A 50 14.14 -2.91 0.61
C TYR A 50 13.02 -1.88 0.56
N THR A 51 12.38 -1.67 1.70
CA THR A 51 11.32 -0.67 1.82
C THR A 51 11.49 0.14 3.09
N MET A 52 11.00 1.38 3.07
CA MET A 52 10.86 2.15 4.29
C MET A 52 9.83 1.49 5.20
N GLY A 53 10.18 1.42 6.48
CA GLY A 53 9.24 0.92 7.47
C GLY A 53 8.14 1.93 7.80
N ILE A 54 7.15 1.47 8.51
CA ILE A 54 5.97 2.27 8.89
C ILE A 54 6.37 3.49 9.74
N LYS A 55 7.31 3.32 10.66
CA LYS A 55 7.77 4.42 11.50
C LYS A 55 8.30 5.60 10.68
N THR A 56 9.13 5.32 9.67
CA THR A 56 9.70 6.35 8.81
C THR A 56 8.62 7.09 8.04
N ILE A 57 7.65 6.37 7.49
CA ILE A 57 6.52 6.96 6.76
C ILE A 57 5.71 7.86 7.70
N MET A 58 5.41 7.38 8.91
CA MET A 58 4.59 8.09 9.88
C MET A 58 5.28 9.33 10.47
N GLN A 59 6.60 9.46 10.31
CA GLN A 59 7.35 10.66 10.73
C GLN A 59 7.24 11.81 9.74
N ALA A 60 6.70 11.60 8.55
CA ALA A 60 6.45 12.68 7.60
C ALA A 60 5.46 13.69 8.20
N LYS A 61 5.70 14.98 7.98
CA LYS A 61 4.79 16.02 8.48
C LYS A 61 3.43 15.97 7.82
N LYS A 62 3.42 15.71 6.51
CA LYS A 62 2.20 15.59 5.71
C LYS A 62 2.32 14.39 4.80
N ILE A 63 1.22 13.67 4.63
CA ILE A 63 1.14 12.53 3.73
C ILE A 63 0.01 12.78 2.75
N LEU A 64 0.33 12.63 1.46
CA LEU A 64 -0.65 12.68 0.39
C LEU A 64 -0.82 11.28 -0.20
N VAL A 65 -2.03 10.79 -0.17
CA VAL A 65 -2.39 9.51 -0.78
C VAL A 65 -3.24 9.77 -2.01
N VAL A 66 -2.84 9.22 -3.13
CA VAL A 66 -3.57 9.34 -4.39
C VAL A 66 -4.03 7.95 -4.83
N ALA A 67 -5.33 7.81 -5.06
CA ALA A 67 -5.92 6.57 -5.51
C ALA A 67 -6.89 6.83 -6.66
N SER A 68 -6.87 5.98 -7.67
CA SER A 68 -7.77 6.10 -8.81
C SER A 68 -8.22 4.73 -9.30
N GLY A 69 -9.44 4.66 -9.79
CA GLY A 69 -10.02 3.47 -10.37
C GLY A 69 -10.86 2.66 -9.40
N GLU A 70 -11.86 1.98 -9.95
CA GLU A 70 -12.79 1.13 -9.19
C GLU A 70 -12.09 -0.04 -8.51
N ASP A 71 -11.01 -0.54 -9.09
CA ASP A 71 -10.22 -1.63 -8.55
C ASP A 71 -9.57 -1.30 -7.20
N LYS A 72 -9.51 -0.04 -6.83
CA LYS A 72 -9.00 0.41 -5.53
C LYS A 72 -10.09 0.75 -4.53
N ALA A 73 -11.36 0.70 -4.93
CA ALA A 73 -12.47 1.13 -4.09
C ALA A 73 -12.57 0.34 -2.78
N GLN A 74 -12.39 -0.97 -2.82
CA GLN A 74 -12.47 -1.81 -1.63
C GLN A 74 -11.32 -1.51 -0.67
N ILE A 75 -10.10 -1.41 -1.18
CA ILE A 75 -8.94 -1.18 -0.31
C ILE A 75 -8.89 0.24 0.25
N VAL A 76 -9.39 1.23 -0.49
CA VAL A 76 -9.55 2.60 0.03
C VAL A 76 -10.51 2.60 1.22
N LYS A 77 -11.64 1.90 1.11
CA LYS A 77 -12.57 1.75 2.21
C LYS A 77 -11.92 1.08 3.42
N GLU A 78 -11.22 -0.03 3.21
CA GLU A 78 -10.57 -0.75 4.30
C GLU A 78 -9.45 0.05 4.96
N ALA A 79 -8.65 0.78 4.17
CA ALA A 79 -7.52 1.54 4.68
C ALA A 79 -7.94 2.75 5.51
N PHE A 80 -9.00 3.46 5.11
CA PHE A 80 -9.36 4.74 5.75
C PHE A 80 -10.60 4.66 6.63
N PHE A 81 -11.44 3.66 6.46
CA PHE A 81 -12.70 3.52 7.20
C PHE A 81 -12.85 2.16 7.89
N GLY A 82 -11.91 1.25 7.66
CA GLY A 82 -11.88 -0.05 8.31
C GLY A 82 -11.04 -0.06 9.57
N HIS A 83 -10.74 -1.25 10.06
CA HIS A 83 -9.87 -1.44 11.22
C HIS A 83 -8.42 -1.16 10.89
N ILE A 84 -7.68 -0.63 11.87
CA ILE A 84 -6.23 -0.48 11.75
C ILE A 84 -5.61 -1.85 12.00
N THR A 85 -4.94 -2.39 10.98
CA THR A 85 -4.37 -3.74 11.04
C THR A 85 -3.16 -3.86 10.13
N PRO A 86 -2.11 -4.61 10.51
CA PRO A 86 -0.97 -4.84 9.64
C PRO A 86 -1.29 -5.70 8.41
N TYR A 87 -2.46 -6.35 8.37
CA TYR A 87 -2.94 -7.02 7.16
C TYR A 87 -3.34 -6.03 6.06
N VAL A 88 -3.60 -4.78 6.44
CA VAL A 88 -3.81 -3.66 5.52
C VAL A 88 -2.83 -2.57 5.92
N PRO A 89 -1.58 -2.59 5.44
CA PRO A 89 -0.55 -1.67 5.92
C PRO A 89 -0.95 -0.19 5.86
N ALA A 90 -1.65 0.22 4.82
CA ALA A 90 -2.10 1.61 4.67
C ALA A 90 -3.10 2.03 5.75
N SER A 91 -3.72 1.10 6.48
CA SER A 91 -4.65 1.43 7.56
C SER A 91 -4.00 2.19 8.71
N VAL A 92 -2.68 2.08 8.88
CA VAL A 92 -1.93 2.83 9.90
C VAL A 92 -2.01 4.34 9.67
N LEU A 93 -2.27 4.78 8.45
CA LEU A 93 -2.40 6.20 8.13
C LEU A 93 -3.55 6.88 8.88
N GLN A 94 -4.52 6.12 9.37
CA GLN A 94 -5.60 6.66 10.22
C GLN A 94 -5.08 7.26 11.52
N LEU A 95 -3.86 6.89 11.95
CA LEU A 95 -3.23 7.41 13.16
C LEU A 95 -2.40 8.67 12.91
N HIS A 96 -2.20 9.07 11.66
CA HIS A 96 -1.40 10.23 11.31
C HIS A 96 -2.23 11.51 11.42
N ASN A 97 -1.57 12.61 11.84
CA ASN A 97 -2.23 13.88 12.08
C ASN A 97 -2.60 14.66 10.81
N ASP A 98 -1.92 14.42 9.70
CA ASP A 98 -2.08 15.21 8.49
C ASP A 98 -1.96 14.33 7.23
N VAL A 99 -3.01 13.58 6.96
CA VAL A 99 -3.12 12.76 5.74
C VAL A 99 -4.24 13.31 4.87
N THR A 100 -3.93 13.54 3.61
CA THR A 100 -4.91 13.92 2.60
C THR A 100 -5.06 12.80 1.59
N LEU A 101 -6.28 12.32 1.40
CA LEU A 101 -6.60 11.35 0.36
C LEU A 101 -7.22 12.09 -0.83
N VAL A 102 -6.59 11.96 -1.98
CA VAL A 102 -7.13 12.43 -3.26
C VAL A 102 -7.50 11.20 -4.09
N ALA A 103 -8.79 11.04 -4.36
CA ALA A 103 -9.28 9.88 -5.08
C ALA A 103 -10.42 10.28 -6.02
N ASP A 104 -10.53 9.57 -7.14
CA ASP A 104 -11.64 9.78 -8.05
C ASP A 104 -12.93 9.10 -7.54
N GLU A 105 -14.05 9.38 -8.20
CA GLU A 105 -15.35 8.81 -7.79
C GLU A 105 -15.34 7.29 -7.83
N ALA A 106 -14.65 6.69 -8.80
CA ALA A 106 -14.57 5.24 -8.93
C ALA A 106 -13.83 4.62 -7.73
N ALA A 107 -12.73 5.22 -7.28
CA ALA A 107 -11.99 4.75 -6.11
C ALA A 107 -12.77 4.96 -4.81
N LEU A 108 -13.69 5.91 -4.76
CA LEU A 108 -14.53 6.19 -3.60
C LEU A 108 -15.89 5.49 -3.64
N SER A 109 -16.16 4.68 -4.66
CA SER A 109 -17.50 4.14 -4.93
C SER A 109 -18.06 3.23 -3.83
N LYS A 110 -17.23 2.68 -2.97
CA LYS A 110 -17.66 1.83 -1.84
C LYS A 110 -17.80 2.59 -0.52
N ILE A 111 -17.48 3.88 -0.50
CA ILE A 111 -17.62 4.75 0.67
C ILE A 111 -18.94 5.51 0.61
N TYR A 112 -19.35 5.89 -0.57
CA TYR A 112 -20.60 6.63 -0.81
C TYR A 112 -21.74 5.75 -1.25
#